data_4a638bbe1f54dc0e7719276b470c4dae
#
_entry.id   4a638bbe1f54dc0e7719276b470c4dae
#
_cell.length_a   1.000
_cell.length_b   1.000
_cell.length_c   1.000
_cell.angle_alpha   90.00
_cell.angle_beta   90.00
_cell.angle_gamma   90.00
#
_symmetry.space_group_name_H-M   'P 1'
#
loop_
_entity.id
_entity.type
_entity.pdbx_description
1 polymer ?
#
loop_
_entity_poly.entity_id
_entity_poly.type
_entity_poly.pdbx_seq_one_letter_code
_entity_poly.pdbx_strand_id
1 'polypeptide(L)'
;MAIQSARLPQPDEPFDGSLGVDAIDPSAAIGEQLRELRQVKNLPLREVAEKAGISVGYLSQLERNHSRLPIGVLKRISDALGVHMNWFFQQNNEGDPAERDVVVRSNNRKRMSFTGLGIQEELLSPNLSGPLELLISTIDPKADSEDYFHDGAEAGLVLTGTLDLWVSGRHFKLNEGDSFSFKSTEVHRCANVTDAPTRVLWVITPPHY
;
A
#
# COMPACT_ATOMS: atom_id res chain seq x y z
N MET A 1 22.04 20.19 30.44
CA MET A 1 20.78 19.64 29.95
C MET A 1 21.10 18.33 29.23
N ALA A 2 20.80 17.18 29.86
CA ALA A 2 21.19 15.88 29.36
C ALA A 2 20.20 15.48 28.23
N ILE A 3 20.74 15.17 27.06
CA ILE A 3 20.00 14.58 25.96
C ILE A 3 19.71 13.13 26.40
N GLN A 4 18.44 12.83 26.69
CA GLN A 4 17.99 11.45 26.90
C GLN A 4 18.18 10.68 25.60
N SER A 5 19.12 9.74 25.62
CA SER A 5 19.35 8.79 24.53
C SER A 5 18.11 7.90 24.40
N ALA A 6 17.35 8.07 23.33
CA ALA A 6 16.24 7.18 23.02
C ALA A 6 16.79 5.77 22.79
N ARG A 7 16.26 4.80 23.54
CA ARG A 7 16.63 3.38 23.43
C ARG A 7 16.10 2.86 22.10
N LEU A 8 16.98 2.36 21.25
CA LEU A 8 16.57 1.68 20.00
C LEU A 8 15.76 0.42 20.34
N PRO A 9 14.64 0.16 19.64
CA PRO A 9 13.86 -1.06 19.84
C PRO A 9 14.70 -2.29 19.47
N GLN A 10 14.46 -3.41 20.19
CA GLN A 10 15.08 -4.69 19.90
C GLN A 10 14.45 -5.28 18.61
N PRO A 11 15.16 -6.14 17.87
CA PRO A 11 14.71 -6.64 16.54
C PRO A 11 13.36 -7.35 16.51
N ASP A 12 12.82 -7.76 17.66
CA ASP A 12 11.59 -8.53 17.79
C ASP A 12 10.42 -7.72 18.41
N GLU A 13 10.59 -6.41 18.70
CA GLU A 13 9.51 -5.57 19.18
C GLU A 13 8.73 -4.97 17.98
N PRO A 14 7.40 -5.06 17.95
CA PRO A 14 6.61 -4.38 16.93
C PRO A 14 6.84 -2.87 17.04
N PHE A 15 7.11 -2.24 15.90
CA PHE A 15 7.30 -0.80 15.81
C PHE A 15 6.02 -0.08 16.27
N ASP A 16 6.08 0.64 17.38
CA ASP A 16 4.94 1.34 18.00
C ASP A 16 4.61 2.71 17.36
N GLY A 17 5.32 3.11 16.33
CA GLY A 17 5.11 4.39 15.64
C GLY A 17 5.63 5.62 16.39
N SER A 18 6.21 5.48 17.60
CA SER A 18 6.57 6.61 18.49
C SER A 18 7.95 7.22 18.24
N LEU A 19 8.75 6.64 17.36
CA LEU A 19 10.13 7.10 17.11
C LEU A 19 10.20 8.14 15.99
N GLY A 20 9.81 9.38 16.27
CA GLY A 20 10.17 10.53 15.40
C GLY A 20 9.62 10.51 13.97
N VAL A 21 8.68 9.62 13.67
CA VAL A 21 7.98 9.54 12.37
C VAL A 21 6.99 10.69 12.14
N ASP A 22 6.67 11.44 13.20
CA ASP A 22 5.83 12.66 13.11
C ASP A 22 6.46 13.78 12.25
N ALA A 23 7.75 13.63 11.90
CA ALA A 23 8.48 14.58 11.05
C ALA A 23 8.40 14.22 9.55
N ILE A 24 7.84 13.07 9.19
CA ILE A 24 7.76 12.65 7.78
C ILE A 24 6.54 13.30 7.14
N ASP A 25 6.74 14.02 6.02
CA ASP A 25 5.68 14.66 5.28
C ASP A 25 4.74 13.61 4.64
N PRO A 26 3.50 13.46 5.14
CA PRO A 26 2.57 12.47 4.60
C PRO A 26 2.07 12.82 3.19
N SER A 27 2.32 14.05 2.70
CA SER A 27 1.99 14.46 1.33
C SER A 27 3.10 14.13 0.33
N ALA A 28 4.28 13.76 0.82
CA ALA A 28 5.40 13.39 -0.03
C ALA A 28 5.09 12.14 -0.87
N ALA A 29 5.72 12.01 -2.02
CA ALA A 29 5.62 10.81 -2.83
C ALA A 29 6.18 9.59 -2.08
N ILE A 30 5.63 8.41 -2.32
CA ILE A 30 5.97 7.18 -1.56
C ILE A 30 7.49 6.94 -1.50
N GLY A 31 8.23 7.20 -2.57
CA GLY A 31 9.69 7.01 -2.59
C GLY A 31 10.42 7.90 -1.57
N GLU A 32 9.98 9.14 -1.41
CA GLU A 32 10.52 10.06 -0.41
C GLU A 32 10.19 9.57 1.01
N GLN A 33 8.97 9.14 1.25
CA GLN A 33 8.54 8.57 2.54
C GLN A 33 9.34 7.29 2.88
N LEU A 34 9.57 6.41 1.90
CA LEU A 34 10.44 5.22 2.06
C LEU A 34 11.84 5.62 2.53
N ARG A 35 12.43 6.62 1.87
CA ARG A 35 13.76 7.13 2.21
C ARG A 35 13.81 7.71 3.62
N GLU A 36 12.85 8.55 3.96
CA GLU A 36 12.78 9.20 5.27
C GLU A 36 12.60 8.18 6.38
N LEU A 37 11.64 7.23 6.21
CA LEU A 37 11.41 6.16 7.17
C LEU A 37 12.67 5.29 7.36
N ARG A 38 13.35 4.92 6.28
CA ARG A 38 14.61 4.18 6.36
C ARG A 38 15.67 4.96 7.14
N GLN A 39 15.79 6.27 6.89
CA GLN A 39 16.76 7.13 7.57
C GLN A 39 16.44 7.30 9.07
N VAL A 40 15.16 7.51 9.43
CA VAL A 40 14.71 7.57 10.83
C VAL A 40 15.04 6.28 11.57
N LYS A 41 14.88 5.12 10.91
CA LYS A 41 15.26 3.81 11.46
C LYS A 41 16.75 3.52 11.42
N ASN A 42 17.58 4.45 10.93
CA ASN A 42 19.02 4.28 10.76
C ASN A 42 19.43 3.03 9.97
N LEU A 43 18.59 2.60 9.01
CA LEU A 43 18.85 1.42 8.20
C LEU A 43 19.68 1.79 6.96
N PRO A 44 20.81 1.08 6.70
CA PRO A 44 21.56 1.25 5.47
C PRO A 44 20.72 0.83 4.25
N LEU A 45 20.85 1.54 3.13
CA LEU A 45 20.16 1.22 1.87
C LEU A 45 20.36 -0.24 1.46
N ARG A 46 21.60 -0.78 1.67
CA ARG A 46 21.95 -2.16 1.34
C ARG A 46 21.15 -3.17 2.16
N GLU A 47 20.97 -2.91 3.45
CA GLU A 47 20.25 -3.82 4.35
C GLU A 47 18.77 -3.95 3.96
N VAL A 48 18.11 -2.80 3.70
CA VAL A 48 16.70 -2.81 3.26
C VAL A 48 16.55 -3.48 1.90
N ALA A 49 17.45 -3.20 0.95
CA ALA A 49 17.44 -3.84 -0.36
C ALA A 49 17.60 -5.37 -0.27
N GLU A 50 18.53 -5.84 0.58
CA GLU A 50 18.78 -7.27 0.82
C GLU A 50 17.55 -7.96 1.43
N LYS A 51 16.95 -7.38 2.49
CA LYS A 51 15.73 -7.89 3.14
C LYS A 51 14.54 -7.91 2.19
N ALA A 52 14.39 -6.88 1.34
CA ALA A 52 13.32 -6.78 0.36
C ALA A 52 13.54 -7.65 -0.90
N GLY A 53 14.71 -8.29 -1.05
CA GLY A 53 15.05 -9.11 -2.21
C GLY A 53 15.15 -8.31 -3.52
N ILE A 54 15.66 -7.07 -3.44
CA ILE A 54 15.87 -6.19 -4.61
C ILE A 54 17.31 -5.65 -4.65
N SER A 55 17.72 -5.11 -5.81
CA SER A 55 19.05 -4.50 -5.90
C SER A 55 19.11 -3.15 -5.19
N VAL A 56 20.27 -2.81 -4.63
CA VAL A 56 20.54 -1.50 -4.00
C VAL A 56 20.28 -0.35 -4.97
N GLY A 57 20.69 -0.52 -6.24
CA GLY A 57 20.44 0.48 -7.27
C GLY A 57 18.96 0.71 -7.53
N TYR A 58 18.16 -0.36 -7.56
CA TYR A 58 16.73 -0.26 -7.76
C TYR A 58 16.04 0.43 -6.58
N LEU A 59 16.34 0.03 -5.32
CA LEU A 59 15.81 0.73 -4.14
C LEU A 59 16.18 2.22 -4.16
N SER A 60 17.42 2.56 -4.53
CA SER A 60 17.84 3.96 -4.65
C SER A 60 17.05 4.75 -5.71
N GLN A 61 16.64 4.10 -6.82
CA GLN A 61 15.79 4.72 -7.83
C GLN A 61 14.36 4.90 -7.32
N LEU A 62 13.83 3.92 -6.59
CA LEU A 62 12.51 3.99 -5.95
C LEU A 62 12.44 5.14 -4.95
N GLU A 63 13.42 5.26 -4.04
CA GLU A 63 13.49 6.34 -3.05
C GLU A 63 13.59 7.76 -3.66
N ARG A 64 13.98 7.86 -4.92
CA ARG A 64 14.01 9.13 -5.68
C ARG A 64 12.83 9.31 -6.62
N ASN A 65 11.86 8.41 -6.59
CA ASN A 65 10.71 8.38 -7.50
C ASN A 65 11.12 8.30 -9.00
N HIS A 66 12.29 7.70 -9.30
CA HIS A 66 12.83 7.56 -10.66
C HIS A 66 12.54 6.18 -11.30
N SER A 67 11.83 5.30 -10.60
CA SER A 67 11.41 3.98 -11.09
C SER A 67 9.97 3.70 -10.67
N ARG A 68 9.31 2.82 -11.43
CA ARG A 68 7.99 2.29 -11.04
C ARG A 68 8.15 1.50 -9.75
N LEU A 69 7.16 1.64 -8.86
CA LEU A 69 7.07 0.94 -7.58
C LEU A 69 5.88 -0.03 -7.61
N PRO A 70 6.08 -1.30 -8.03
CA PRO A 70 5.04 -2.31 -8.00
C PRO A 70 4.54 -2.57 -6.57
N ILE A 71 3.26 -2.92 -6.44
CA ILE A 71 2.61 -3.19 -5.14
C ILE A 71 3.39 -4.24 -4.35
N GLY A 72 3.74 -5.37 -5.00
CA GLY A 72 4.51 -6.43 -4.36
C GLY A 72 5.93 -6.00 -3.96
N VAL A 73 6.53 -5.01 -4.62
CA VAL A 73 7.83 -4.43 -4.22
C VAL A 73 7.65 -3.55 -3.00
N LEU A 74 6.63 -2.68 -2.98
CA LEU A 74 6.31 -1.84 -1.83
C LEU A 74 6.06 -2.71 -0.59
N LYS A 75 5.29 -3.80 -0.73
CA LYS A 75 5.05 -4.76 0.36
C LYS A 75 6.36 -5.28 0.95
N ARG A 76 7.27 -5.80 0.11
CA ARG A 76 8.56 -6.33 0.59
C ARG A 76 9.44 -5.27 1.25
N ILE A 77 9.41 -4.04 0.74
CA ILE A 77 10.16 -2.92 1.35
C ILE A 77 9.53 -2.56 2.70
N SER A 78 8.19 -2.52 2.80
CA SER A 78 7.46 -2.26 4.05
C SER A 78 7.82 -3.29 5.12
N ASP A 79 7.80 -4.58 4.76
CA ASP A 79 8.21 -5.68 5.64
C ASP A 79 9.68 -5.53 6.09
N ALA A 80 10.57 -5.17 5.16
CA ALA A 80 11.99 -4.92 5.46
C ALA A 80 12.19 -3.72 6.40
N LEU A 81 11.30 -2.74 6.34
CA LEU A 81 11.27 -1.57 7.21
C LEU A 81 10.50 -1.83 8.52
N GLY A 82 9.79 -2.97 8.64
CA GLY A 82 8.98 -3.31 9.82
C GLY A 82 7.79 -2.37 9.99
N VAL A 83 7.10 -2.04 8.91
CA VAL A 83 5.85 -1.26 8.91
C VAL A 83 4.82 -1.93 8.02
N HIS A 84 3.55 -1.69 8.29
CA HIS A 84 2.47 -2.05 7.36
C HIS A 84 2.42 -1.06 6.20
N MET A 85 1.97 -1.50 5.02
CA MET A 85 1.85 -0.62 3.85
C MET A 85 0.91 0.56 4.08
N ASN A 86 -0.10 0.41 4.97
CA ASN A 86 -1.02 1.48 5.33
C ASN A 86 -0.33 2.73 5.88
N TRP A 87 0.91 2.60 6.34
CA TRP A 87 1.71 3.73 6.82
C TRP A 87 1.92 4.78 5.72
N PHE A 88 1.95 4.36 4.45
CA PHE A 88 2.12 5.24 3.29
C PHE A 88 0.83 5.91 2.80
N PHE A 89 -0.31 5.59 3.40
CA PHE A 89 -1.53 6.33 3.10
C PHE A 89 -1.48 7.74 3.70
N GLN A 90 -1.72 8.74 2.87
CA GLN A 90 -1.84 10.12 3.33
C GLN A 90 -2.96 10.24 4.37
N GLN A 91 -2.66 10.83 5.51
CA GLN A 91 -3.64 11.02 6.57
C GLN A 91 -4.33 12.37 6.41
N ASN A 92 -5.64 12.35 6.20
CA ASN A 92 -6.48 13.52 6.43
C ASN A 92 -6.92 13.49 7.91
N ASN A 93 -6.33 14.35 8.74
CA ASN A 93 -6.54 14.35 10.20
C ASN A 93 -7.86 15.01 10.67
N GLU A 94 -8.81 15.29 9.77
CA GLU A 94 -10.05 16.00 10.08
C GLU A 94 -11.24 15.04 10.11
N GLY A 95 -11.58 14.53 11.28
CA GLY A 95 -12.78 13.71 11.48
C GLY A 95 -13.35 13.87 12.90
N ASP A 96 -14.66 13.63 13.04
CA ASP A 96 -15.30 13.58 14.35
C ASP A 96 -14.68 12.46 15.20
N PRO A 97 -14.17 12.75 16.41
CA PRO A 97 -13.63 11.73 17.29
C PRO A 97 -14.61 10.56 17.57
N ALA A 98 -15.93 10.80 17.56
CA ALA A 98 -16.96 9.78 17.75
C ALA A 98 -17.07 8.79 16.57
N GLU A 99 -16.57 9.16 15.39
CA GLU A 99 -16.61 8.33 14.18
C GLU A 99 -15.31 7.54 13.94
N ARG A 100 -14.22 7.88 14.63
CA ARG A 100 -12.84 7.47 14.34
C ARG A 100 -12.68 5.98 14.06
N ASP A 101 -13.38 5.10 14.78
CA ASP A 101 -13.19 3.65 14.68
C ASP A 101 -14.31 2.95 13.90
N VAL A 102 -15.28 3.69 13.37
CA VAL A 102 -16.48 3.09 12.77
C VAL A 102 -16.80 3.67 11.41
N VAL A 103 -16.61 4.98 11.18
CA VAL A 103 -17.06 5.67 9.97
C VAL A 103 -15.90 6.34 9.26
N VAL A 104 -15.82 6.14 7.95
CA VAL A 104 -14.92 6.89 7.05
C VAL A 104 -15.75 7.74 6.11
N ARG A 105 -15.72 9.05 6.28
CA ARG A 105 -16.41 9.98 5.38
C ARG A 105 -15.68 10.06 4.04
N SER A 106 -16.43 10.21 2.97
CA SER A 106 -15.87 10.20 1.59
C SER A 106 -14.82 11.28 1.34
N ASN A 107 -14.92 12.42 2.03
CA ASN A 107 -13.95 13.52 1.98
C ASN A 107 -12.77 13.36 2.94
N ASN A 108 -12.75 12.31 3.77
CA ASN A 108 -11.71 12.04 4.78
C ASN A 108 -11.08 10.65 4.62
N ARG A 109 -11.07 10.09 3.41
CA ARG A 109 -10.41 8.83 3.10
C ARG A 109 -8.91 9.00 3.03
N LYS A 110 -8.18 8.07 3.62
CA LYS A 110 -6.74 7.97 3.42
C LYS A 110 -6.46 7.54 1.99
N ARG A 111 -5.46 8.14 1.36
CA ARG A 111 -5.11 7.90 -0.05
C ARG A 111 -3.67 7.48 -0.21
N MET A 112 -3.42 6.61 -1.16
CA MET A 112 -2.10 6.20 -1.59
C MET A 112 -2.04 6.15 -3.12
N SER A 113 -0.94 6.64 -3.69
CA SER A 113 -0.71 6.58 -5.14
C SER A 113 0.56 5.77 -5.42
N PHE A 114 0.43 4.71 -6.20
CA PHE A 114 1.58 3.88 -6.59
C PHE A 114 2.36 4.56 -7.70
N THR A 115 3.57 5.02 -7.36
CA THR A 115 4.44 5.77 -8.28
C THR A 115 4.69 4.99 -9.56
N GLY A 116 4.31 5.58 -10.70
CA GLY A 116 4.54 5.03 -12.04
C GLY A 116 3.64 3.86 -12.45
N LEU A 117 2.73 3.38 -11.58
CA LEU A 117 1.78 2.32 -11.94
C LEU A 117 0.47 2.85 -12.51
N GLY A 118 0.12 4.11 -12.25
CA GLY A 118 -1.21 4.65 -12.59
C GLY A 118 -2.34 4.03 -11.75
N ILE A 119 -2.04 3.64 -10.51
CA ILE A 119 -3.02 3.08 -9.55
C ILE A 119 -3.05 4.00 -8.35
N GLN A 120 -4.26 4.41 -7.97
CA GLN A 120 -4.54 5.17 -6.77
C GLN A 120 -5.53 4.40 -5.90
N GLU A 121 -5.30 4.39 -4.61
CA GLU A 121 -6.15 3.70 -3.65
C GLU A 121 -6.69 4.64 -2.59
N GLU A 122 -7.95 4.45 -2.24
CA GLU A 122 -8.64 5.11 -1.15
C GLU A 122 -9.04 4.07 -0.11
N LEU A 123 -8.51 4.17 1.11
CA LEU A 123 -8.89 3.28 2.20
C LEU A 123 -10.28 3.67 2.74
N LEU A 124 -11.18 2.69 2.78
CA LEU A 124 -12.55 2.84 3.28
C LEU A 124 -12.70 2.29 4.70
N SER A 125 -11.79 1.42 5.14
CA SER A 125 -11.74 0.96 6.54
C SER A 125 -11.19 2.08 7.42
N PRO A 126 -11.78 2.35 8.60
CA PRO A 126 -11.30 3.38 9.51
C PRO A 126 -9.89 3.08 10.04
N ASN A 127 -9.59 1.80 10.22
CA ASN A 127 -8.27 1.29 10.58
C ASN A 127 -8.08 -0.13 10.02
N LEU A 128 -6.88 -0.68 10.14
CA LEU A 128 -6.54 -2.04 9.69
C LEU A 128 -6.33 -3.03 10.84
N SER A 129 -6.78 -2.67 12.04
CA SER A 129 -6.79 -3.55 13.21
C SER A 129 -7.97 -4.52 13.20
N GLY A 130 -8.96 -4.28 12.35
CA GLY A 130 -10.15 -5.11 12.18
C GLY A 130 -9.86 -6.35 11.32
N PRO A 131 -10.87 -7.21 11.11
CA PRO A 131 -10.73 -8.44 10.31
C PRO A 131 -10.74 -8.18 8.80
N LEU A 132 -11.19 -7.01 8.38
CA LEU A 132 -11.41 -6.67 6.96
C LEU A 132 -10.76 -5.35 6.61
N GLU A 133 -10.19 -5.32 5.44
CA GLU A 133 -9.78 -4.11 4.74
C GLU A 133 -10.72 -3.86 3.57
N LEU A 134 -11.23 -2.63 3.48
CA LEU A 134 -11.97 -2.15 2.32
C LEU A 134 -11.21 -1.01 1.68
N LEU A 135 -11.06 -1.08 0.36
CA LEU A 135 -10.48 0.01 -0.41
C LEU A 135 -11.14 0.14 -1.79
N ILE A 136 -10.98 1.30 -2.39
CA ILE A 136 -11.32 1.55 -3.79
C ILE A 136 -10.02 1.87 -4.53
N SER A 137 -9.71 1.06 -5.53
CA SER A 137 -8.66 1.38 -6.49
C SER A 137 -9.24 2.12 -7.68
N THR A 138 -8.59 3.22 -8.07
CA THR A 138 -8.76 3.87 -9.38
C THR A 138 -7.55 3.50 -10.23
N ILE A 139 -7.80 2.81 -11.32
CA ILE A 139 -6.78 2.27 -12.22
C ILE A 139 -6.84 3.07 -13.52
N ASP A 140 -5.81 3.86 -13.77
CA ASP A 140 -5.70 4.71 -14.95
C ASP A 140 -5.67 3.88 -16.25
N PRO A 141 -5.98 4.49 -17.41
CA PRO A 141 -5.79 3.84 -18.70
C PRO A 141 -4.41 3.24 -18.87
N LYS A 142 -4.33 1.97 -19.30
CA LYS A 142 -3.09 1.22 -19.55
C LYS A 142 -2.25 0.94 -18.29
N ALA A 143 -2.81 1.14 -17.11
CA ALA A 143 -2.15 0.82 -15.84
C ALA A 143 -2.21 -0.69 -15.52
N ASP A 144 -1.23 -1.16 -14.75
CA ASP A 144 -1.00 -2.57 -14.46
C ASP A 144 -0.31 -2.72 -13.10
N SER A 145 -0.84 -3.59 -12.20
CA SER A 145 -0.30 -3.81 -10.86
C SER A 145 0.99 -4.62 -10.84
N GLU A 146 1.31 -5.35 -11.92
CA GLU A 146 2.27 -6.44 -11.96
C GLU A 146 1.84 -7.63 -11.06
N ASP A 147 2.56 -8.77 -11.16
CA ASP A 147 2.23 -9.97 -10.39
C ASP A 147 2.62 -9.82 -8.92
N TYR A 148 1.72 -10.19 -8.01
CA TYR A 148 2.00 -10.25 -6.57
C TYR A 148 1.13 -11.32 -5.90
N PHE A 149 1.40 -11.61 -4.64
CA PHE A 149 0.60 -12.49 -3.77
C PHE A 149 0.80 -12.12 -2.31
N HIS A 150 -0.13 -12.53 -1.47
CA HIS A 150 -0.06 -12.38 -0.01
C HIS A 150 -0.97 -13.39 0.68
N ASP A 151 -0.89 -13.50 1.99
CA ASP A 151 -1.79 -14.37 2.75
C ASP A 151 -3.21 -13.83 2.75
N GLY A 152 -4.19 -14.76 2.81
CA GLY A 152 -5.57 -14.41 2.96
C GLY A 152 -6.44 -14.62 1.73
N ALA A 153 -7.46 -13.79 1.59
CA ALA A 153 -8.41 -13.84 0.48
C ALA A 153 -8.86 -12.43 0.09
N GLU A 154 -9.18 -12.29 -1.17
CA GLU A 154 -9.75 -11.07 -1.74
C GLU A 154 -11.09 -11.34 -2.41
N ALA A 155 -11.95 -10.34 -2.34
CA ALA A 155 -13.15 -10.22 -3.15
C ALA A 155 -13.25 -8.81 -3.69
N GLY A 156 -13.97 -8.62 -4.79
CA GLY A 156 -14.16 -7.29 -5.33
C GLY A 156 -15.37 -7.16 -6.23
N LEU A 157 -15.65 -5.90 -6.54
CA LEU A 157 -16.72 -5.48 -7.44
C LEU A 157 -16.20 -4.37 -8.35
N VAL A 158 -16.37 -4.53 -9.64
CA VAL A 158 -16.09 -3.46 -10.61
C VAL A 158 -17.18 -2.41 -10.50
N LEU A 159 -16.82 -1.23 -10.00
CA LEU A 159 -17.77 -0.12 -9.81
C LEU A 159 -18.03 0.63 -11.10
N THR A 160 -16.97 0.84 -11.91
CA THR A 160 -17.06 1.48 -13.22
C THR A 160 -15.92 0.99 -14.12
N GLY A 161 -16.16 0.92 -15.42
CA GLY A 161 -15.14 0.56 -16.41
C GLY A 161 -15.00 -0.95 -16.59
N THR A 162 -13.79 -1.38 -16.94
CA THR A 162 -13.46 -2.78 -17.22
C THR A 162 -12.14 -3.14 -16.54
N LEU A 163 -12.12 -4.29 -15.87
CA LEU A 163 -10.93 -4.82 -15.20
C LEU A 163 -10.46 -6.09 -15.90
N ASP A 164 -9.20 -6.15 -16.27
CA ASP A 164 -8.53 -7.40 -16.62
C ASP A 164 -7.87 -7.95 -15.34
N LEU A 165 -8.29 -9.16 -14.92
CA LEU A 165 -7.82 -9.83 -13.71
C LEU A 165 -7.18 -11.16 -14.08
N TRP A 166 -5.97 -11.41 -13.60
CA TRP A 166 -5.30 -12.71 -13.67
C TRP A 166 -5.21 -13.33 -12.30
N VAL A 167 -5.56 -14.61 -12.16
CA VAL A 167 -5.42 -15.40 -10.94
C VAL A 167 -4.87 -16.77 -11.31
N SER A 168 -3.70 -17.13 -10.79
CA SER A 168 -3.01 -18.39 -11.14
C SER A 168 -2.90 -18.62 -12.65
N GLY A 169 -2.54 -17.57 -13.39
CA GLY A 169 -2.38 -17.60 -14.85
C GLY A 169 -3.68 -17.63 -15.66
N ARG A 170 -4.84 -17.70 -15.01
CA ARG A 170 -6.16 -17.59 -15.69
C ARG A 170 -6.54 -16.12 -15.83
N HIS A 171 -6.95 -15.72 -17.02
CA HIS A 171 -7.37 -14.36 -17.33
C HIS A 171 -8.91 -14.23 -17.33
N PHE A 172 -9.37 -13.18 -16.69
CA PHE A 172 -10.79 -12.81 -16.63
C PHE A 172 -10.94 -11.35 -17.03
N LYS A 173 -11.84 -11.07 -17.96
CA LYS A 173 -12.25 -9.71 -18.28
C LYS A 173 -13.58 -9.42 -17.59
N LEU A 174 -13.57 -8.48 -16.66
CA LEU A 174 -14.71 -8.12 -15.82
C LEU A 174 -15.21 -6.74 -16.22
N ASN A 175 -16.52 -6.61 -16.35
CA ASN A 175 -17.20 -5.37 -16.68
C ASN A 175 -17.85 -4.76 -15.44
N GLU A 176 -18.34 -3.54 -15.56
CA GLU A 176 -19.10 -2.87 -14.51
C GLU A 176 -20.22 -3.77 -13.97
N GLY A 177 -20.28 -3.90 -12.64
CA GLY A 177 -21.20 -4.77 -11.93
C GLY A 177 -20.74 -6.22 -11.74
N ASP A 178 -19.68 -6.67 -12.43
CA ASP A 178 -19.10 -7.99 -12.19
C ASP A 178 -18.33 -8.03 -10.87
N SER A 179 -18.42 -9.17 -10.18
CA SER A 179 -17.72 -9.43 -8.93
C SER A 179 -16.83 -10.66 -9.02
N PHE A 180 -15.82 -10.71 -8.15
CA PHE A 180 -14.85 -11.80 -8.10
C PHE A 180 -14.45 -12.12 -6.67
N SER A 181 -13.89 -13.30 -6.46
CA SER A 181 -13.24 -13.69 -5.21
C SER A 181 -12.22 -14.79 -5.46
N PHE A 182 -11.07 -14.70 -4.76
CA PHE A 182 -10.00 -15.69 -4.85
C PHE A 182 -9.16 -15.72 -3.57
N LYS A 183 -8.31 -16.72 -3.42
CA LYS A 183 -7.31 -16.76 -2.35
C LYS A 183 -6.11 -15.92 -2.77
N SER A 184 -5.74 -14.94 -1.96
CA SER A 184 -4.61 -14.04 -2.27
C SER A 184 -3.25 -14.72 -2.23
N THR A 185 -3.16 -15.97 -1.74
CA THR A 185 -1.99 -16.83 -1.87
C THR A 185 -1.75 -17.30 -3.31
N GLU A 186 -2.74 -17.19 -4.19
CA GLU A 186 -2.59 -17.37 -5.62
C GLU A 186 -1.96 -16.13 -6.24
N VAL A 187 -0.94 -16.31 -7.10
CA VAL A 187 -0.34 -15.18 -7.83
C VAL A 187 -1.42 -14.52 -8.65
N HIS A 188 -1.59 -13.22 -8.45
CA HIS A 188 -2.62 -12.44 -9.11
C HIS A 188 -2.09 -11.09 -9.58
N ARG A 189 -2.81 -10.51 -10.53
CA ARG A 189 -2.51 -9.23 -11.17
C ARG A 189 -3.79 -8.61 -11.69
N CYS A 190 -3.90 -7.29 -11.62
CA CYS A 190 -4.98 -6.55 -12.24
C CYS A 190 -4.45 -5.47 -13.19
N ALA A 191 -5.19 -5.21 -14.25
CA ALA A 191 -4.84 -4.16 -15.21
C ALA A 191 -6.09 -3.51 -15.79
N ASN A 192 -5.92 -2.29 -16.29
CA ASN A 192 -6.88 -1.59 -17.11
C ASN A 192 -6.29 -1.43 -18.51
N VAL A 193 -6.72 -2.27 -19.45
CA VAL A 193 -6.24 -2.21 -20.86
C VAL A 193 -7.04 -1.22 -21.72
N THR A 194 -8.03 -0.54 -21.16
CA THR A 194 -8.91 0.41 -21.85
C THR A 194 -8.33 1.82 -21.89
N ASP A 195 -9.05 2.76 -22.52
CA ASP A 195 -8.68 4.17 -22.61
C ASP A 195 -9.43 5.05 -21.60
N ALA A 196 -10.24 4.46 -20.71
CA ALA A 196 -10.96 5.14 -19.63
C ALA A 196 -10.55 4.57 -18.26
N PRO A 197 -10.61 5.35 -17.18
CA PRO A 197 -10.30 4.85 -15.84
C PRO A 197 -11.27 3.73 -15.41
N THR A 198 -10.75 2.77 -14.65
CA THR A 198 -11.53 1.70 -14.02
C THR A 198 -11.51 1.90 -12.51
N ARG A 199 -12.67 1.72 -11.86
CA ARG A 199 -12.78 1.76 -10.40
C ARG A 199 -13.26 0.42 -9.87
N VAL A 200 -12.57 -0.08 -8.85
CA VAL A 200 -12.84 -1.40 -8.26
C VAL A 200 -12.91 -1.25 -6.74
N LEU A 201 -13.97 -1.80 -6.14
CA LEU A 201 -14.04 -2.02 -4.70
C LEU A 201 -13.36 -3.36 -4.39
N TRP A 202 -12.46 -3.34 -3.40
CA TRP A 202 -11.79 -4.53 -2.87
C TRP A 202 -12.17 -4.74 -1.42
N VAL A 203 -12.31 -6.01 -1.05
CA VAL A 203 -12.48 -6.50 0.31
C VAL A 203 -11.39 -7.54 0.55
N ILE A 204 -10.49 -7.27 1.49
CA ILE A 204 -9.30 -8.08 1.75
C ILE A 204 -9.32 -8.57 3.19
N THR A 205 -9.01 -9.82 3.42
CA THR A 205 -8.93 -10.44 4.75
C THR A 205 -7.79 -11.44 4.85
N PRO A 206 -6.94 -11.43 5.91
CA PRO A 206 -6.82 -10.30 6.84
C PRO A 206 -6.33 -9.04 6.13
N PRO A 207 -6.43 -7.86 6.76
CA PRO A 207 -5.86 -6.64 6.22
C PRO A 207 -4.41 -6.82 5.81
N HIS A 208 -4.07 -6.33 4.64
CA HIS A 208 -2.77 -6.59 4.00
C HIS A 208 -1.87 -5.36 4.04
N TYR A 209 -2.44 -4.16 4.01
CA TYR A 209 -1.73 -2.90 4.08
C TYR A 209 -1.28 -2.53 5.48
#